data_71fa0dcd8b9f9d497a3f5aa9e5c55e6b
#
_entry.id   71fa0dcd8b9f9d497a3f5aa9e5c55e6b
#
_cell.length_a   1.000
_cell.length_b   1.000
_cell.length_c   1.000
_cell.angle_alpha   90.00
_cell.angle_beta   90.00
_cell.angle_gamma   90.00
#
_symmetry.space_group_name_H-M   'P 1'
#
loop_
_entity.id
_entity.type
_entity.pdbx_description
1 polymer ?
#
loop_
_entity_poly.entity_id
_entity_poly.type
_entity_poly.pdbx_seq_one_letter_code
_entity_poly.pdbx_strand_id
1 'polypeptide(L)'
;MDIIIQGNNENPDVEIIEMAEKTFDELHLHISCALKYLQKFFPNQEMKNYYLSTICFGKMVNFDDYIFSGFSLAFIYDGHFEFQYKVKFKDDGWPIGFEGGPL
;
A
#
# COMPACT_ATOMS: atom_id res chain seq x y z
N MET A 1 -5.56 7.47 10.22
CA MET A 1 -5.28 6.63 9.05
C MET A 1 -6.50 6.58 8.16
N ASP A 2 -6.33 6.77 6.89
CA ASP A 2 -7.42 6.74 5.93
C ASP A 2 -7.51 5.37 5.26
N ILE A 3 -8.73 4.91 5.05
CA ILE A 3 -9.02 3.67 4.36
C ILE A 3 -9.92 3.99 3.17
N ILE A 4 -9.44 3.65 1.97
CA ILE A 4 -10.15 3.90 0.72
C ILE A 4 -10.49 2.58 0.07
N ILE A 5 -11.78 2.34 -0.18
CA ILE A 5 -12.25 1.15 -0.87
C ILE A 5 -12.88 1.58 -2.19
N GLN A 6 -12.30 1.13 -3.29
CA GLN A 6 -12.80 1.42 -4.62
C GLN A 6 -14.09 0.63 -4.89
N GLY A 7 -15.07 1.30 -5.50
CA GLY A 7 -16.32 0.67 -5.88
C GLY A 7 -17.12 1.63 -6.76
N ASN A 8 -18.35 1.25 -7.10
CA ASN A 8 -19.24 2.18 -7.77
C ASN A 8 -19.93 3.09 -6.72
N ASN A 9 -20.69 4.08 -7.20
CA ASN A 9 -21.27 5.09 -6.31
C ASN A 9 -22.30 4.54 -5.32
N GLU A 10 -22.89 3.40 -5.58
CA GLU A 10 -23.95 2.84 -4.76
C GLU A 10 -23.51 1.65 -3.93
N ASN A 11 -22.66 0.80 -4.51
CA ASN A 11 -22.22 -0.44 -3.84
C ASN A 11 -20.74 -0.67 -4.08
N PRO A 12 -19.95 -0.93 -3.02
CA PRO A 12 -18.59 -1.37 -3.19
C PRO A 12 -18.54 -2.73 -3.90
N ASP A 13 -17.46 -2.97 -4.62
CA ASP A 13 -17.22 -4.26 -5.26
C ASP A 13 -17.03 -5.33 -4.17
N VAL A 14 -17.80 -6.41 -4.25
CA VAL A 14 -17.76 -7.49 -3.25
C VAL A 14 -16.37 -8.14 -3.19
N GLU A 15 -15.72 -8.33 -4.33
CA GLU A 15 -14.37 -8.90 -4.37
C GLU A 15 -13.37 -8.00 -3.64
N ILE A 16 -13.52 -6.69 -3.78
CA ILE A 16 -12.66 -5.73 -3.10
C ILE A 16 -12.91 -5.75 -1.59
N ILE A 17 -14.17 -5.87 -1.16
CA ILE A 17 -14.50 -5.98 0.26
C ILE A 17 -13.90 -7.25 0.86
N GLU A 18 -14.01 -8.37 0.18
CA GLU A 18 -13.44 -9.64 0.64
C GLU A 18 -11.92 -9.55 0.75
N MET A 19 -11.28 -8.91 -0.23
CA MET A 19 -9.84 -8.66 -0.19
C MET A 19 -9.48 -7.76 1.00
N ALA A 20 -10.27 -6.73 1.26
CA ALA A 20 -10.03 -5.83 2.39
C ALA A 20 -10.09 -6.56 3.72
N GLU A 21 -11.11 -7.40 3.92
CA GLU A 21 -11.25 -8.19 5.14
C GLU A 21 -10.06 -9.11 5.36
N LYS A 22 -9.65 -9.82 4.33
CA LYS A 22 -8.49 -10.71 4.39
C LYS A 22 -7.20 -9.93 4.69
N THR A 23 -7.04 -8.76 4.07
CA THR A 23 -5.86 -7.92 4.28
C THR A 23 -5.80 -7.41 5.71
N PHE A 24 -6.94 -7.00 6.29
CA PHE A 24 -6.98 -6.54 7.68
C PHE A 24 -6.62 -7.64 8.67
N ASP A 25 -7.00 -8.88 8.40
CA ASP A 25 -6.65 -10.01 9.26
C ASP A 25 -5.14 -10.23 9.35
N GLU A 26 -4.40 -9.85 8.30
CA GLU A 26 -2.95 -10.03 8.21
C GLU A 26 -2.21 -8.69 8.05
N LEU A 27 -2.82 -7.60 8.49
CA LEU A 27 -2.29 -6.27 8.23
C LEU A 27 -0.85 -6.07 8.74
N HIS A 28 -0.55 -6.55 9.92
CA HIS A 28 0.80 -6.42 10.49
C HIS A 28 1.86 -7.14 9.64
N LEU A 29 1.51 -8.24 9.00
CA LEU A 29 2.40 -8.95 8.10
C LEU A 29 2.64 -8.15 6.83
N HIS A 30 1.60 -7.53 6.28
CA HIS A 30 1.71 -6.70 5.09
C HIS A 30 2.52 -5.44 5.36
N ILE A 31 2.33 -4.81 6.52
CA ILE A 31 3.13 -3.65 6.93
C ILE A 31 4.61 -4.04 7.01
N SER A 32 4.92 -5.13 7.69
CA SER A 32 6.29 -5.62 7.80
C SER A 32 6.91 -5.91 6.43
N CYS A 33 6.17 -6.55 5.56
CA CYS A 33 6.59 -6.86 4.19
C CYS A 33 6.86 -5.59 3.38
N ALA A 34 5.97 -4.60 3.48
CA ALA A 34 6.12 -3.33 2.79
C ALA A 34 7.36 -2.57 3.25
N LEU A 35 7.60 -2.53 4.56
CA LEU A 35 8.77 -1.83 5.11
C LEU A 35 10.08 -2.52 4.71
N LYS A 36 10.12 -3.84 4.71
CA LYS A 36 11.28 -4.59 4.21
C LYS A 36 11.51 -4.36 2.73
N TYR A 37 10.43 -4.26 1.96
CA TYR A 37 10.50 -3.97 0.54
C TYR A 37 11.11 -2.57 0.30
N LEU A 38 10.64 -1.56 1.03
CA LEU A 38 11.18 -0.21 0.94
C LEU A 38 12.65 -0.16 1.38
N GLN A 39 13.03 -0.92 2.39
CA GLN A 39 14.40 -0.93 2.89
C GLN A 39 15.39 -1.42 1.83
N LYS A 40 14.98 -2.28 0.91
CA LYS A 40 15.84 -2.72 -0.19
C LYS A 40 16.25 -1.55 -1.10
N PHE A 41 15.38 -0.57 -1.26
CA PHE A 41 15.63 0.60 -2.11
C PHE A 41 16.22 1.77 -1.32
N PHE A 42 15.95 1.85 -0.03
CA PHE A 42 16.37 2.94 0.84
C PHE A 42 17.01 2.38 2.11
N PRO A 43 18.19 1.74 2.00
CA PRO A 43 18.80 1.05 3.16
C PRO A 43 19.24 1.98 4.27
N ASN A 44 19.42 3.27 3.99
CA ASN A 44 19.83 4.26 4.98
C ASN A 44 18.65 4.88 5.74
N GLN A 45 17.43 4.56 5.38
CA GLN A 45 16.24 5.06 6.07
C GLN A 45 15.84 4.07 7.15
N GLU A 46 15.59 4.58 8.35
CA GLU A 46 15.21 3.74 9.47
C GLU A 46 13.73 3.37 9.42
N MET A 47 13.43 2.09 9.58
CA MET A 47 12.05 1.58 9.50
C MET A 47 11.14 2.20 10.55
N LYS A 48 11.66 2.56 11.72
CA LYS A 48 10.88 3.18 12.79
C LYS A 48 10.34 4.57 12.43
N ASN A 49 10.89 5.21 11.40
CA ASN A 49 10.47 6.53 10.96
C ASN A 49 9.37 6.49 9.91
N TYR A 50 8.98 5.30 9.48
CA TYR A 50 7.82 5.13 8.61
C TYR A 50 6.56 4.90 9.44
N TYR A 51 5.48 5.56 9.06
CA TYR A 51 4.18 5.26 9.66
C TYR A 51 3.11 5.19 8.59
N LEU A 52 2.18 4.27 8.79
CA LEU A 52 1.11 4.02 7.85
C LEU A 52 0.11 5.16 7.88
N SER A 53 -0.18 5.74 6.71
CA SER A 53 -1.15 6.85 6.60
C SER A 53 -2.42 6.45 5.87
N THR A 54 -2.31 5.62 4.82
CA THR A 54 -3.47 5.29 3.99
C THR A 54 -3.39 3.86 3.51
N ILE A 55 -4.53 3.19 3.49
CA ILE A 55 -4.71 1.89 2.85
C ILE A 55 -5.73 2.07 1.74
N CYS A 56 -5.39 1.66 0.51
CA CYS A 56 -6.29 1.75 -0.63
C CYS A 56 -6.49 0.37 -1.23
N PHE A 57 -7.75 -0.01 -1.45
CA PHE A 57 -8.12 -1.26 -2.07
C PHE A 57 -8.79 -0.99 -3.39
N GLY A 58 -8.46 -1.77 -4.41
CA GLY A 58 -9.11 -1.62 -5.70
C GLY A 58 -8.22 -2.03 -6.85
N LYS A 59 -8.57 -1.53 -8.04
CA LYS A 59 -7.78 -1.76 -9.23
C LYS A 59 -6.63 -0.77 -9.29
N MET A 60 -5.45 -1.27 -9.62
CA MET A 60 -4.22 -0.52 -9.68
C MET A 60 -3.55 -0.72 -11.02
N VAL A 61 -2.72 0.26 -11.41
CA VAL A 61 -1.98 0.24 -12.67
C VAL A 61 -0.50 0.13 -12.37
N ASN A 62 0.17 -0.78 -13.04
CA ASN A 62 1.62 -0.94 -12.98
C ASN A 62 2.30 -0.15 -14.10
N PHE A 63 3.64 -0.19 -14.16
CA PHE A 63 4.46 0.60 -15.11
C PHE A 63 4.15 0.34 -16.58
N ASP A 64 3.71 -0.86 -16.91
CA ASP A 64 3.41 -1.29 -18.27
C ASP A 64 1.93 -1.17 -18.62
N ASP A 65 1.20 -0.33 -17.88
CA ASP A 65 -0.24 -0.15 -17.98
C ASP A 65 -1.05 -1.42 -17.65
N TYR A 66 -0.40 -2.40 -17.01
CA TYR A 66 -1.10 -3.59 -16.54
C TYR A 66 -2.01 -3.25 -15.36
N ILE A 67 -3.30 -3.59 -15.50
CA ILE A 67 -4.30 -3.34 -14.47
C ILE A 67 -4.50 -4.61 -13.67
N PHE A 68 -4.45 -4.49 -12.35
CA PHE A 68 -4.63 -5.63 -11.45
C PHE A 68 -5.48 -5.21 -10.25
N SER A 69 -6.13 -6.20 -9.63
CA SER A 69 -6.81 -5.99 -8.35
C SER A 69 -5.83 -6.18 -7.21
N GLY A 70 -5.83 -5.25 -6.27
CA GLY A 70 -4.89 -5.31 -5.18
C GLY A 70 -5.14 -4.21 -4.15
N PHE A 71 -4.12 -3.94 -3.37
CA PHE A 71 -4.16 -2.89 -2.36
C PHE A 71 -2.82 -2.18 -2.29
N SER A 72 -2.83 -1.00 -1.71
CA SER A 72 -1.60 -0.26 -1.45
C SER A 72 -1.55 0.20 0.00
N LEU A 73 -0.34 0.22 0.54
CA LEU A 73 -0.05 0.79 1.85
C LEU A 73 0.81 2.02 1.63
N ALA A 74 0.29 3.18 2.03
CA ALA A 74 1.01 4.44 1.92
C ALA A 74 1.61 4.79 3.27
N PHE A 75 2.93 5.01 3.28
CA PHE A 75 3.68 5.36 4.48
C PHE A 75 4.23 6.77 4.33
N ILE A 76 4.23 7.51 5.43
CA ILE A 76 4.93 8.78 5.51
C ILE A 76 6.23 8.53 6.24
N TYR A 77 7.32 9.03 5.68
CA TYR A 77 8.63 8.96 6.32
C TYR A 77 8.91 10.28 7.03
N ASP A 78 9.09 10.19 8.34
CA ASP A 78 9.37 11.35 9.18
C ASP A 78 10.88 11.46 9.38
N GLY A 79 11.54 12.10 8.42
CA GLY A 79 12.96 12.36 8.45
C GLY A 79 13.21 13.84 8.22
N HIS A 80 14.27 14.17 7.45
CA HIS A 80 14.58 15.56 7.10
C HIS A 80 13.55 16.17 6.16
N PHE A 81 12.85 15.34 5.38
CA PHE A 81 11.79 15.74 4.45
C PHE A 81 10.63 14.79 4.63
N GLU A 82 9.42 15.33 4.54
CA GLU A 82 8.22 14.51 4.54
C GLU A 82 8.04 13.91 3.16
N PHE A 83 8.15 12.60 3.08
CA PHE A 83 7.92 11.83 1.87
C PHE A 83 6.83 10.81 2.12
N GLN A 84 6.02 10.58 1.11
CA GLN A 84 5.05 9.49 1.10
C GLN A 84 5.56 8.38 0.17
N TYR A 85 5.51 7.15 0.66
CA TYR A 85 5.84 5.96 -0.11
C TYR A 85 4.63 5.05 -0.16
N LYS A 86 4.17 4.75 -1.35
CA LYS A 86 3.02 3.87 -1.56
C LYS A 86 3.54 2.53 -2.10
N VAL A 87 3.41 1.47 -1.32
CA VAL A 87 3.77 0.12 -1.74
C VAL A 87 2.53 -0.57 -2.27
N LYS A 88 2.61 -1.07 -3.50
CA LYS A 88 1.50 -1.73 -4.19
C LYS A 88 1.62 -3.23 -4.05
N PHE A 89 0.51 -3.88 -3.73
CA PHE A 89 0.41 -5.32 -3.56
C PHE A 89 -0.63 -5.88 -4.49
N LYS A 90 -0.38 -7.08 -5.01
CA LYS A 90 -1.43 -7.88 -5.62
C LYS A 90 -2.36 -8.44 -4.56
N ASP A 91 -3.51 -8.95 -4.98
CA ASP A 91 -4.51 -9.55 -4.10
C ASP A 91 -3.98 -10.79 -3.33
N ASP A 92 -2.88 -11.40 -3.80
CA ASP A 92 -2.20 -12.49 -3.12
C ASP A 92 -1.22 -12.03 -2.02
N GLY A 93 -1.06 -10.72 -1.83
CA GLY A 93 -0.20 -10.17 -0.79
C GLY A 93 1.26 -9.99 -1.18
N TRP A 94 1.62 -10.12 -2.46
CA TRP A 94 2.99 -9.88 -2.91
C TRP A 94 3.19 -8.42 -3.30
N PRO A 95 4.26 -7.77 -2.80
CA PRO A 95 4.59 -6.42 -3.23
C PRO A 95 5.12 -6.46 -4.67
N ILE A 96 4.60 -5.58 -5.51
CA ILE A 96 4.94 -5.54 -6.95
C ILE A 96 5.53 -4.22 -7.40
N GLY A 97 5.56 -3.22 -6.54
CA GLY A 97 6.12 -1.93 -6.88
C GLY A 97 5.84 -0.89 -5.81
N PHE A 98 6.48 0.26 -5.96
CA PHE A 98 6.22 1.38 -5.08
C PHE A 98 6.28 2.69 -5.85
N GLU A 99 5.60 3.69 -5.31
CA GLU A 99 5.69 5.08 -5.77
C GLU A 99 6.12 5.93 -4.58
N GLY A 100 6.98 6.90 -4.81
CA GLY A 100 7.42 7.82 -3.79
C GLY A 100 7.35 9.25 -4.27
N GLY A 101 7.16 10.18 -3.34
CA GLY A 101 7.15 11.59 -3.64
C GLY A 101 6.96 12.44 -2.40
N PRO A 102 7.22 13.75 -2.50
CA PRO A 102 7.00 14.65 -1.38
C PRO A 102 5.50 14.79 -1.10
N LEU A 103 5.19 15.05 0.15
CA LEU A 103 3.83 15.35 0.56
C LEU A 103 3.37 16.71 0.05
#